data_fa81870b1a3ddc266032b1c2b30698f9
#
_entry.id   fa81870b1a3ddc266032b1c2b30698f9
#
_cell.length_a   1.000
_cell.length_b   1.000
_cell.length_c   1.000
_cell.angle_alpha   90.00
_cell.angle_beta   90.00
_cell.angle_gamma   90.00
#
_symmetry.space_group_name_H-M   'P 1'
#
loop_
_entity.id
_entity.type
_entity.pdbx_description
1 polymer ?
#
loop_
_entity_poly.entity_id
_entity_poly.type
_entity_poly.pdbx_seq_one_letter_code
_entity_poly.pdbx_strand_id
1 'polypeptide(L)'
;MKNKIMAVVEINNVYKTYNDTEVEVKAINGVTLSFEKGDFAVIVGPSGSGKTTLLNLIGGLDKPTDGEILIAGHRLSELKPSELIDFRMDHVGFVFQSYNLIPVLTAAENVGFIMNLQKWPKEKRKARTDELLSSVGLSDRHKSRPSQLSGGQQQRVAVARALATRPEFILADEPTANLDSKSAESLLDIMEKLNHEEKMTFIFSTHDVRVMKRAHRVITLEDGIVVSDEKMIN
;
A
#
# COMPACT_ATOMS: atom_id res chain seq x y z
N MET A 1 28.56 -13.22 -11.00
CA MET A 1 27.44 -12.38 -11.49
C MET A 1 26.63 -11.98 -10.26
N LYS A 2 26.57 -10.70 -9.89
CA LYS A 2 25.69 -10.23 -8.80
C LYS A 2 24.26 -10.47 -9.28
N ASN A 3 23.47 -11.28 -8.55
CA ASN A 3 22.04 -11.36 -8.76
C ASN A 3 21.48 -9.92 -8.67
N LYS A 4 21.07 -9.36 -9.80
CA LYS A 4 20.38 -8.07 -9.83
C LYS A 4 19.03 -8.34 -9.18
N ILE A 5 18.87 -7.93 -7.92
CA ILE A 5 17.57 -7.95 -7.24
C ILE A 5 16.66 -7.09 -8.12
N MET A 6 15.62 -7.69 -8.70
CA MET A 6 14.69 -6.93 -9.53
C MET A 6 13.83 -6.06 -8.62
N ALA A 7 13.81 -4.77 -8.93
CA ALA A 7 12.92 -3.83 -8.25
C ALA A 7 11.45 -4.23 -8.52
N VAL A 8 10.63 -4.21 -7.48
CA VAL A 8 9.17 -4.43 -7.64
C VAL A 8 8.47 -3.17 -8.15
N VAL A 9 9.06 -1.98 -7.83
CA VAL A 9 8.60 -0.69 -8.34
C VAL A 9 9.82 0.12 -8.80
N GLU A 10 9.74 0.70 -9.99
CA GLU A 10 10.72 1.66 -10.51
C GLU A 10 9.98 2.96 -10.90
N ILE A 11 10.50 4.08 -10.47
CA ILE A 11 9.97 5.43 -10.70
C ILE A 11 11.09 6.20 -11.38
N ASN A 12 10.89 6.61 -12.62
CA ASN A 12 11.91 7.23 -13.45
C ASN A 12 11.51 8.67 -13.82
N ASN A 13 12.14 9.65 -13.18
CA ASN A 13 11.99 11.08 -13.45
C ASN A 13 10.52 11.52 -13.55
N VAL A 14 9.71 11.13 -12.54
CA VAL A 14 8.27 11.34 -12.54
C VAL A 14 7.91 12.74 -12.08
N TYR A 15 6.98 13.36 -12.83
CA TYR A 15 6.36 14.64 -12.52
C TYR A 15 4.84 14.48 -12.39
N LYS A 16 4.25 15.28 -11.51
CA LYS A 16 2.79 15.43 -11.43
C LYS A 16 2.41 16.87 -11.16
N THR A 17 1.68 17.42 -12.08
CA THR A 17 1.12 18.78 -11.99
C THR A 17 -0.40 18.70 -12.11
N TYR A 18 -1.11 19.34 -11.20
CA TYR A 18 -2.55 19.53 -11.25
C TYR A 18 -2.86 20.94 -11.75
N ASN A 19 -3.68 21.03 -12.80
CA ASN A 19 -4.11 22.29 -13.44
C ASN A 19 -5.62 22.49 -13.34
N ASP A 20 -6.30 21.79 -12.43
CA ASP A 20 -7.76 21.81 -12.29
C ASP A 20 -8.26 23.06 -11.54
N THR A 21 -7.36 23.91 -11.07
CA THR A 21 -7.64 25.17 -10.36
C THR A 21 -6.93 26.33 -11.06
N GLU A 22 -7.27 27.59 -10.68
CA GLU A 22 -6.61 28.79 -11.20
C GLU A 22 -5.08 28.82 -10.90
N VAL A 23 -4.63 28.01 -9.95
CA VAL A 23 -3.22 27.92 -9.55
C VAL A 23 -2.71 26.52 -9.88
N GLU A 24 -1.65 26.49 -10.69
CA GLU A 24 -0.91 25.25 -10.98
C GLU A 24 -0.24 24.69 -9.70
N VAL A 25 -0.47 23.41 -9.40
CA VAL A 25 0.15 22.73 -8.25
C VAL A 25 1.08 21.65 -8.74
N LYS A 26 2.40 21.86 -8.59
CA LYS A 26 3.45 20.85 -8.86
C LYS A 26 3.58 19.92 -7.68
N ALA A 27 2.81 18.84 -7.66
CA ALA A 27 2.75 17.92 -6.53
C ALA A 27 3.94 16.94 -6.49
N ILE A 28 4.50 16.57 -7.65
CA ILE A 28 5.71 15.74 -7.78
C ILE A 28 6.61 16.37 -8.84
N ASN A 29 7.91 16.44 -8.55
CA ASN A 29 8.86 17.21 -9.34
C ASN A 29 10.17 16.43 -9.59
N GLY A 30 10.18 15.54 -10.59
CA GLY A 30 11.36 14.80 -11.03
C GLY A 30 11.79 13.67 -10.09
N VAL A 31 10.83 12.98 -9.46
CA VAL A 31 11.13 11.88 -8.53
C VAL A 31 11.67 10.67 -9.27
N THR A 32 12.83 10.16 -8.81
CA THR A 32 13.43 8.90 -9.25
C THR A 32 13.71 8.04 -8.02
N LEU A 33 13.06 6.87 -7.94
CA LEU A 33 13.15 5.91 -6.83
C LEU A 33 12.98 4.48 -7.34
N SER A 34 13.45 3.51 -6.58
CA SER A 34 13.13 2.10 -6.81
C SER A 34 12.87 1.40 -5.48
N PHE A 35 11.96 0.43 -5.46
CA PHE A 35 11.68 -0.41 -4.29
C PHE A 35 11.97 -1.86 -4.63
N GLU A 36 12.69 -2.53 -3.75
CA GLU A 36 13.06 -3.94 -3.89
C GLU A 36 12.07 -4.84 -3.15
N LYS A 37 12.04 -6.11 -3.52
CA LYS A 37 11.21 -7.11 -2.84
C LYS A 37 11.62 -7.24 -1.37
N GLY A 38 10.66 -7.15 -0.46
CA GLY A 38 10.88 -7.20 0.98
C GLY A 38 11.25 -5.86 1.60
N ASP A 39 11.25 -4.75 0.85
CA ASP A 39 11.41 -3.42 1.45
C ASP A 39 10.29 -3.14 2.45
N PHE A 40 10.66 -2.55 3.59
CA PHE A 40 9.76 -1.92 4.55
C PHE A 40 10.13 -0.44 4.58
N ALA A 41 9.62 0.30 3.58
CA ALA A 41 10.01 1.67 3.30
C ALA A 41 8.95 2.67 3.73
N VAL A 42 9.39 3.82 4.26
CA VAL A 42 8.52 4.91 4.71
C VAL A 42 8.86 6.18 3.94
N ILE A 43 7.86 6.80 3.35
CA ILE A 43 7.92 8.13 2.75
C ILE A 43 7.43 9.13 3.79
N VAL A 44 8.29 10.02 4.23
CA VAL A 44 8.02 11.06 5.22
C VAL A 44 8.12 12.44 4.59
N GLY A 45 7.62 13.46 5.28
CA GLY A 45 7.69 14.87 4.86
C GLY A 45 6.52 15.67 5.40
N PRO A 46 6.57 17.01 5.32
CA PRO A 46 5.49 17.88 5.80
C PRO A 46 4.16 17.62 5.09
N SER A 47 3.06 18.16 5.65
CA SER A 47 1.77 18.15 4.96
C SER A 47 1.89 18.89 3.62
N GLY A 48 1.29 18.35 2.56
CA GLY A 48 1.37 18.93 1.21
C GLY A 48 2.65 18.61 0.43
N SER A 49 3.62 17.86 0.99
CA SER A 49 4.87 17.52 0.27
C SER A 49 4.70 16.57 -0.93
N GLY A 50 3.50 16.02 -1.18
CA GLY A 50 3.23 15.13 -2.30
C GLY A 50 3.21 13.63 -1.96
N LYS A 51 3.30 13.21 -0.69
CA LYS A 51 3.35 11.79 -0.28
C LYS A 51 2.19 10.96 -0.81
N THR A 52 0.96 11.36 -0.53
CA THR A 52 -0.26 10.68 -1.01
C THR A 52 -0.33 10.69 -2.55
N THR A 53 0.08 11.80 -3.19
CA THR A 53 0.19 11.88 -4.65
C THR A 53 1.17 10.83 -5.18
N LEU A 54 2.36 10.73 -4.58
CA LEU A 54 3.36 9.74 -4.99
C LEU A 54 2.85 8.31 -4.81
N LEU A 55 2.18 7.99 -3.67
CA LEU A 55 1.55 6.68 -3.48
C LEU A 55 0.48 6.40 -4.54
N ASN A 56 -0.36 7.38 -4.86
CA ASN A 56 -1.41 7.23 -5.89
C ASN A 56 -0.81 6.98 -7.28
N LEU A 57 0.29 7.64 -7.62
CA LEU A 57 1.01 7.41 -8.87
C LEU A 57 1.63 6.00 -8.90
N ILE A 58 2.32 5.58 -7.83
CA ILE A 58 2.87 4.22 -7.70
C ILE A 58 1.77 3.17 -7.82
N GLY A 59 0.63 3.41 -7.19
CA GLY A 59 -0.51 2.49 -7.23
C GLY A 59 -1.32 2.52 -8.52
N GLY A 60 -0.97 3.38 -9.49
CA GLY A 60 -1.75 3.55 -10.72
C GLY A 60 -3.17 4.07 -10.49
N LEU A 61 -3.42 4.75 -9.36
CA LEU A 61 -4.69 5.44 -9.07
C LEU A 61 -4.75 6.80 -9.75
N ASP A 62 -3.57 7.36 -10.05
CA ASP A 62 -3.41 8.58 -10.84
C ASP A 62 -2.30 8.36 -11.87
N LYS A 63 -2.19 9.26 -12.87
CA LYS A 63 -1.20 9.19 -13.92
C LYS A 63 -0.17 10.31 -13.75
N PRO A 64 1.13 10.03 -13.97
CA PRO A 64 2.13 11.08 -14.02
C PRO A 64 1.84 12.05 -15.19
N THR A 65 2.24 13.31 -15.03
CA THR A 65 2.23 14.29 -16.12
C THR A 65 3.39 14.04 -17.09
N ASP A 66 4.53 13.58 -16.54
CA ASP A 66 5.72 13.18 -17.29
C ASP A 66 6.52 12.14 -16.48
N GLY A 67 7.43 11.44 -17.15
CA GLY A 67 8.20 10.35 -16.56
C GLY A 67 7.48 9.01 -16.62
N GLU A 68 8.03 8.00 -15.95
CA GLU A 68 7.58 6.62 -16.10
C GLU A 68 7.58 5.87 -14.76
N ILE A 69 6.58 5.00 -14.60
CA ILE A 69 6.48 4.07 -13.47
C ILE A 69 6.35 2.65 -13.99
N LEU A 70 7.24 1.77 -13.50
CA LEU A 70 7.19 0.34 -13.78
C LEU A 70 6.86 -0.42 -12.49
N ILE A 71 6.00 -1.42 -12.59
CA ILE A 71 5.68 -2.37 -11.53
C ILE A 71 5.94 -3.77 -12.07
N ALA A 72 6.76 -4.55 -11.38
CA ALA A 72 7.17 -5.89 -11.83
C ALA A 72 7.63 -5.90 -13.31
N GLY A 73 8.29 -4.84 -13.77
CA GLY A 73 8.77 -4.65 -15.14
C GLY A 73 7.72 -4.19 -16.15
N HIS A 74 6.45 -4.01 -15.76
CA HIS A 74 5.38 -3.51 -16.62
C HIS A 74 5.23 -2.00 -16.51
N ARG A 75 5.24 -1.30 -17.65
CA ARG A 75 5.03 0.15 -17.72
C ARG A 75 3.56 0.49 -17.56
N LEU A 76 3.22 1.25 -16.52
CA LEU A 76 1.81 1.62 -16.28
C LEU A 76 1.23 2.50 -17.38
N SER A 77 2.05 3.32 -18.04
CA SER A 77 1.65 4.20 -19.13
C SER A 77 1.19 3.47 -20.41
N GLU A 78 1.63 2.22 -20.61
CA GLU A 78 1.28 1.41 -21.79
C GLU A 78 -0.04 0.65 -21.61
N LEU A 79 -0.56 0.56 -20.37
CA LEU A 79 -1.78 -0.17 -20.06
C LEU A 79 -3.02 0.67 -20.40
N LYS A 80 -3.99 0.04 -21.08
CA LYS A 80 -5.31 0.63 -21.24
C LYS A 80 -6.05 0.73 -19.90
N PRO A 81 -7.05 1.60 -19.75
CA PRO A 81 -7.77 1.77 -18.49
C PRO A 81 -8.33 0.45 -17.91
N SER A 82 -8.87 -0.44 -18.72
CA SER A 82 -9.35 -1.75 -18.30
C SER A 82 -8.23 -2.67 -17.83
N GLU A 83 -7.12 -2.71 -18.57
CA GLU A 83 -5.93 -3.51 -18.24
C GLU A 83 -5.29 -3.01 -16.95
N LEU A 84 -5.28 -1.69 -16.70
CA LEU A 84 -4.77 -1.09 -15.47
C LEU A 84 -5.61 -1.48 -14.25
N ILE A 85 -6.94 -1.65 -14.41
CA ILE A 85 -7.80 -2.13 -13.32
C ILE A 85 -7.42 -3.56 -12.93
N ASP A 86 -7.33 -4.45 -13.89
CA ASP A 86 -6.95 -5.85 -13.68
C ASP A 86 -5.53 -5.95 -13.11
N PHE A 87 -4.59 -5.18 -13.67
CA PHE A 87 -3.22 -5.10 -13.20
C PHE A 87 -3.12 -4.69 -11.71
N ARG A 88 -3.87 -3.66 -11.30
CA ARG A 88 -3.90 -3.25 -9.89
C ARG A 88 -4.44 -4.34 -8.98
N MET A 89 -5.51 -5.04 -9.38
CA MET A 89 -6.07 -6.15 -8.60
C MET A 89 -5.07 -7.29 -8.40
N ASP A 90 -4.15 -7.48 -9.35
CA ASP A 90 -3.18 -8.58 -9.30
C ASP A 90 -1.88 -8.18 -8.56
N HIS A 91 -1.43 -6.93 -8.70
CA HIS A 91 -0.07 -6.54 -8.29
C HIS A 91 -0.01 -5.60 -7.08
N VAL A 92 -1.10 -4.89 -6.73
CA VAL A 92 -1.04 -3.82 -5.73
C VAL A 92 -2.07 -4.02 -4.62
N GLY A 93 -1.61 -4.08 -3.38
CA GLY A 93 -2.47 -3.99 -2.20
C GLY A 93 -2.57 -2.55 -1.70
N PHE A 94 -3.76 -2.13 -1.25
CA PHE A 94 -3.97 -0.79 -0.70
C PHE A 94 -4.51 -0.85 0.72
N VAL A 95 -3.88 -0.08 1.61
CA VAL A 95 -4.31 0.17 2.98
C VAL A 95 -4.45 1.69 3.16
N PHE A 96 -5.66 2.16 3.43
CA PHE A 96 -5.98 3.58 3.56
C PHE A 96 -6.22 3.98 5.02
N GLN A 97 -6.02 5.24 5.32
CA GLN A 97 -6.33 5.83 6.62
C GLN A 97 -7.78 5.58 7.05
N SER A 98 -8.74 5.70 6.14
CA SER A 98 -10.19 5.55 6.41
C SER A 98 -10.70 4.12 6.26
N TYR A 99 -9.81 3.10 6.30
CA TYR A 99 -10.09 1.66 6.15
C TYR A 99 -10.73 1.29 4.80
N ASN A 100 -11.65 2.08 4.28
CA ASN A 100 -12.40 1.89 3.02
C ASN A 100 -13.02 0.49 2.91
N LEU A 101 -13.55 -0.03 4.02
CA LEU A 101 -14.32 -1.27 4.02
C LEU A 101 -15.71 -1.02 3.43
N ILE A 102 -16.24 -2.02 2.73
CA ILE A 102 -17.59 -1.98 2.20
C ILE A 102 -18.55 -2.26 3.37
N PRO A 103 -19.40 -1.27 3.78
CA PRO A 103 -20.12 -1.33 5.06
C PRO A 103 -21.13 -2.47 5.16
N VAL A 104 -21.71 -2.87 4.02
CA VAL A 104 -22.74 -3.93 3.95
C VAL A 104 -22.14 -5.33 3.96
N LEU A 105 -20.85 -5.46 3.68
CA LEU A 105 -20.13 -6.74 3.68
C LEU A 105 -19.55 -7.05 5.06
N THR A 106 -19.49 -8.33 5.39
CA THR A 106 -18.78 -8.84 6.56
C THR A 106 -17.26 -8.72 6.39
N ALA A 107 -16.50 -8.96 7.45
CA ALA A 107 -15.03 -9.01 7.40
C ALA A 107 -14.54 -10.02 6.35
N ALA A 108 -15.10 -11.24 6.38
CA ALA A 108 -14.74 -12.28 5.40
C ALA A 108 -15.08 -11.89 3.96
N GLU A 109 -16.23 -11.26 3.73
CA GLU A 109 -16.63 -10.78 2.41
C GLU A 109 -15.76 -9.62 1.92
N ASN A 110 -15.39 -8.67 2.82
CA ASN A 110 -14.44 -7.61 2.49
C ASN A 110 -13.08 -8.16 2.05
N VAL A 111 -12.52 -9.11 2.79
CA VAL A 111 -11.23 -9.77 2.44
C VAL A 111 -11.37 -10.54 1.12
N GLY A 112 -12.47 -11.30 0.95
CA GLY A 112 -12.72 -12.12 -0.24
C GLY A 112 -13.13 -11.34 -1.49
N PHE A 113 -13.41 -10.04 -1.38
CA PHE A 113 -14.05 -9.26 -2.44
C PHE A 113 -13.23 -9.21 -3.74
N ILE A 114 -11.96 -8.85 -3.67
CA ILE A 114 -11.08 -8.74 -4.85
C ILE A 114 -10.89 -10.12 -5.50
N MET A 115 -10.64 -11.18 -4.70
CA MET A 115 -10.55 -12.55 -5.21
C MET A 115 -11.83 -13.00 -5.92
N ASN A 116 -13.01 -12.47 -5.48
CA ASN A 116 -14.27 -12.74 -6.15
C ASN A 116 -14.37 -12.05 -7.51
N LEU A 117 -13.90 -10.81 -7.63
CA LEU A 117 -13.80 -10.10 -8.91
C LEU A 117 -12.85 -10.81 -9.89
N GLN A 118 -11.74 -11.35 -9.39
CA GLN A 118 -10.79 -12.19 -10.14
C GLN A 118 -11.32 -13.61 -10.44
N LYS A 119 -12.56 -13.91 -10.06
CA LYS A 119 -13.22 -15.21 -10.31
C LYS A 119 -12.50 -16.41 -9.69
N TRP A 120 -11.83 -16.21 -8.54
CA TRP A 120 -11.24 -17.35 -7.82
C TRP A 120 -12.30 -18.39 -7.44
N PRO A 121 -11.97 -19.71 -7.48
CA PRO A 121 -12.85 -20.76 -7.00
C PRO A 121 -13.25 -20.50 -5.52
N LYS A 122 -14.53 -20.77 -5.20
CA LYS A 122 -15.12 -20.47 -3.89
C LYS A 122 -14.30 -21.05 -2.72
N GLU A 123 -13.86 -22.29 -2.86
CA GLU A 123 -13.09 -23.01 -1.83
C GLU A 123 -11.72 -22.38 -1.61
N LYS A 124 -11.00 -22.01 -2.69
CA LYS A 124 -9.70 -21.32 -2.59
C LYS A 124 -9.86 -19.94 -1.94
N ARG A 125 -10.89 -19.20 -2.34
CA ARG A 125 -11.20 -17.89 -1.77
C ARG A 125 -11.52 -17.99 -0.28
N LYS A 126 -12.34 -19.00 0.12
CA LYS A 126 -12.66 -19.23 1.52
C LYS A 126 -11.40 -19.57 2.33
N ALA A 127 -10.61 -20.52 1.89
CA ALA A 127 -9.39 -20.94 2.57
C ALA A 127 -8.41 -19.76 2.76
N ARG A 128 -8.20 -18.93 1.71
CA ARG A 128 -7.34 -17.75 1.77
C ARG A 128 -7.90 -16.68 2.72
N THR A 129 -9.21 -16.47 2.72
CA THR A 129 -9.86 -15.53 3.64
C THR A 129 -9.72 -15.97 5.10
N ASP A 130 -9.92 -17.26 5.39
CA ASP A 130 -9.77 -17.83 6.73
C ASP A 130 -8.32 -17.70 7.23
N GLU A 131 -7.34 -18.01 6.36
CA GLU A 131 -5.91 -17.84 6.62
C GLU A 131 -5.58 -16.39 6.98
N LEU A 132 -6.01 -15.44 6.16
CA LEU A 132 -5.70 -14.01 6.34
C LEU A 132 -6.38 -13.42 7.58
N LEU A 133 -7.64 -13.73 7.84
CA LEU A 133 -8.29 -13.27 9.07
C LEU A 133 -7.63 -13.85 10.32
N SER A 134 -7.11 -15.08 10.23
CA SER A 134 -6.34 -15.69 11.31
C SER A 134 -4.99 -14.96 11.51
N SER A 135 -4.26 -14.67 10.44
CA SER A 135 -2.95 -13.99 10.52
C SER A 135 -3.03 -12.59 11.13
N VAL A 136 -4.16 -11.91 10.96
CA VAL A 136 -4.40 -10.60 11.58
C VAL A 136 -5.15 -10.68 12.92
N GLY A 137 -5.32 -11.88 13.50
CA GLY A 137 -5.93 -12.09 14.83
C GLY A 137 -7.45 -11.82 14.85
N LEU A 138 -8.17 -12.15 13.78
CA LEU A 138 -9.61 -11.94 13.63
C LEU A 138 -10.37 -13.23 13.26
N SER A 139 -9.88 -14.39 13.71
CA SER A 139 -10.50 -15.70 13.42
C SER A 139 -11.94 -15.83 13.92
N ASP A 140 -12.33 -15.06 14.93
CA ASP A 140 -13.68 -15.03 15.51
C ASP A 140 -14.60 -13.96 14.91
N ARG A 141 -14.11 -13.17 13.93
CA ARG A 141 -14.80 -11.99 13.40
C ARG A 141 -15.27 -12.13 11.95
N HIS A 142 -15.19 -13.31 11.36
CA HIS A 142 -15.57 -13.55 9.95
C HIS A 142 -16.92 -12.94 9.55
N LYS A 143 -17.93 -13.07 10.41
CA LYS A 143 -19.30 -12.62 10.16
C LYS A 143 -19.59 -11.19 10.63
N SER A 144 -18.65 -10.52 11.29
CA SER A 144 -18.81 -9.15 11.78
C SER A 144 -18.78 -8.18 10.61
N ARG A 145 -19.72 -7.22 10.61
CA ARG A 145 -19.69 -6.08 9.68
C ARG A 145 -18.81 -4.95 10.23
N PRO A 146 -18.34 -4.01 9.40
CA PRO A 146 -17.50 -2.89 9.86
C PRO A 146 -18.06 -2.16 11.08
N SER A 147 -19.38 -1.92 11.14
CA SER A 147 -20.03 -1.27 12.29
C SER A 147 -19.96 -2.05 13.61
N GLN A 148 -19.58 -3.33 13.58
CA GLN A 148 -19.42 -4.22 14.73
C GLN A 148 -17.95 -4.43 15.12
N LEU A 149 -17.04 -3.72 14.46
CA LEU A 149 -15.59 -3.83 14.64
C LEU A 149 -15.03 -2.52 15.19
N SER A 150 -14.05 -2.60 16.11
CA SER A 150 -13.27 -1.43 16.51
C SER A 150 -12.44 -0.89 15.34
N GLY A 151 -11.97 0.35 15.41
CA GLY A 151 -11.11 0.96 14.39
C GLY A 151 -9.89 0.10 14.07
N GLY A 152 -9.20 -0.40 15.10
CA GLY A 152 -8.06 -1.31 14.92
C GLY A 152 -8.44 -2.66 14.28
N GLN A 153 -9.62 -3.19 14.58
CA GLN A 153 -10.12 -4.40 13.91
C GLN A 153 -10.46 -4.12 12.45
N GLN A 154 -11.09 -2.99 12.15
CA GLN A 154 -11.39 -2.57 10.77
C GLN A 154 -10.09 -2.42 9.95
N GLN A 155 -9.07 -1.79 10.51
CA GLN A 155 -7.78 -1.64 9.84
C GLN A 155 -7.10 -2.99 9.59
N ARG A 156 -7.17 -3.92 10.53
CA ARG A 156 -6.66 -5.30 10.33
C ARG A 156 -7.42 -6.04 9.22
N VAL A 157 -8.72 -5.84 9.09
CA VAL A 157 -9.51 -6.35 7.93
C VAL A 157 -9.03 -5.70 6.63
N ALA A 158 -8.75 -4.38 6.63
CA ALA A 158 -8.22 -3.68 5.44
C ALA A 158 -6.84 -4.23 5.02
N VAL A 159 -5.95 -4.52 5.97
CA VAL A 159 -4.66 -5.18 5.69
C VAL A 159 -4.87 -6.60 5.14
N ALA A 160 -5.74 -7.40 5.75
CA ALA A 160 -6.06 -8.74 5.24
C ALA A 160 -6.63 -8.69 3.82
N ARG A 161 -7.49 -7.71 3.51
CA ARG A 161 -8.02 -7.48 2.16
C ARG A 161 -6.91 -7.11 1.16
N ALA A 162 -5.97 -6.25 1.56
CA ALA A 162 -4.85 -5.85 0.72
C ALA A 162 -3.93 -7.04 0.36
N LEU A 163 -3.80 -8.03 1.24
CA LEU A 163 -3.00 -9.24 1.06
C LEU A 163 -3.71 -10.35 0.25
N ALA A 164 -5.03 -10.23 0.02
CA ALA A 164 -5.88 -11.31 -0.46
C ALA A 164 -5.39 -11.93 -1.77
N THR A 165 -5.00 -11.11 -2.72
CA THR A 165 -4.59 -11.51 -4.08
C THR A 165 -3.10 -11.87 -4.18
N ARG A 166 -2.34 -11.81 -3.07
CA ARG A 166 -0.88 -11.96 -3.04
C ARG A 166 -0.17 -10.93 -3.93
N PRO A 167 -0.39 -9.64 -3.68
CA PRO A 167 0.21 -8.58 -4.49
C PRO A 167 1.73 -8.57 -4.39
N GLU A 168 2.40 -7.89 -5.32
CA GLU A 168 3.85 -7.69 -5.30
C GLU A 168 4.27 -6.77 -4.13
N PHE A 169 3.43 -5.80 -3.80
CA PHE A 169 3.65 -4.85 -2.70
C PHE A 169 2.35 -4.25 -2.17
N ILE A 170 2.44 -3.65 -0.99
CA ILE A 170 1.33 -2.95 -0.33
C ILE A 170 1.69 -1.48 -0.17
N LEU A 171 0.78 -0.60 -0.61
CA LEU A 171 0.80 0.83 -0.35
C LEU A 171 -0.06 1.12 0.88
N ALA A 172 0.50 1.79 1.87
CA ALA A 172 -0.17 2.13 3.12
C ALA A 172 -0.11 3.64 3.37
N ASP A 173 -1.23 4.33 3.13
CA ASP A 173 -1.35 5.77 3.38
C ASP A 173 -1.91 6.01 4.77
N GLU A 174 -1.08 6.55 5.66
CA GLU A 174 -1.39 6.85 7.08
C GLU A 174 -2.13 5.70 7.81
N PRO A 175 -1.63 4.45 7.78
CA PRO A 175 -2.39 3.28 8.24
C PRO A 175 -2.69 3.27 9.74
N THR A 176 -2.00 4.08 10.54
CA THR A 176 -2.13 4.16 12.00
C THR A 176 -2.84 5.41 12.49
N ALA A 177 -3.15 6.38 11.62
CA ALA A 177 -3.60 7.72 12.02
C ALA A 177 -4.92 7.73 12.83
N ASN A 178 -5.83 6.79 12.54
CA ASN A 178 -7.14 6.70 13.22
C ASN A 178 -7.18 5.62 14.34
N LEU A 179 -6.00 5.21 14.84
CA LEU A 179 -5.88 4.14 15.83
C LEU A 179 -5.36 4.66 17.15
N ASP A 180 -5.86 4.10 18.26
CA ASP A 180 -5.20 4.22 19.55
C ASP A 180 -3.81 3.57 19.53
N SER A 181 -2.94 3.95 20.48
CA SER A 181 -1.55 3.51 20.49
C SER A 181 -1.40 1.98 20.51
N LYS A 182 -2.23 1.27 21.28
CA LYS A 182 -2.17 -0.20 21.38
C LYS A 182 -2.59 -0.88 20.07
N SER A 183 -3.64 -0.37 19.44
CA SER A 183 -4.11 -0.87 18.15
C SER A 183 -3.10 -0.60 17.03
N ALA A 184 -2.45 0.56 17.05
CA ALA A 184 -1.41 0.91 16.08
C ALA A 184 -0.17 0.01 16.22
N GLU A 185 0.34 -0.20 17.45
CA GLU A 185 1.46 -1.11 17.69
C GLU A 185 1.13 -2.53 17.22
N SER A 186 -0.05 -3.07 17.61
CA SER A 186 -0.48 -4.40 17.18
C SER A 186 -0.60 -4.53 15.65
N LEU A 187 -1.05 -3.48 14.95
CA LEU A 187 -1.09 -3.46 13.49
C LEU A 187 0.31 -3.52 12.89
N LEU A 188 1.23 -2.71 13.41
CA LEU A 188 2.61 -2.65 12.94
C LEU A 188 3.34 -3.98 13.18
N ASP A 189 3.11 -4.65 14.33
CA ASP A 189 3.66 -5.98 14.60
C ASP A 189 3.21 -7.01 13.55
N ILE A 190 1.94 -6.95 13.14
CA ILE A 190 1.40 -7.82 12.08
C ILE A 190 2.09 -7.52 10.73
N MET A 191 2.22 -6.23 10.36
CA MET A 191 2.82 -5.84 9.08
C MET A 191 4.31 -6.19 9.03
N GLU A 192 5.04 -5.97 10.12
CA GLU A 192 6.44 -6.33 10.27
C GLU A 192 6.64 -7.85 10.17
N LYS A 193 5.80 -8.64 10.86
CA LYS A 193 5.80 -10.10 10.74
C LYS A 193 5.60 -10.55 9.30
N LEU A 194 4.63 -10.00 8.58
CA LEU A 194 4.38 -10.31 7.17
C LEU A 194 5.56 -9.94 6.26
N ASN A 195 6.22 -8.81 6.54
CA ASN A 195 7.43 -8.43 5.83
C ASN A 195 8.55 -9.44 6.05
N HIS A 196 8.81 -9.85 7.29
CA HIS A 196 9.89 -10.79 7.63
C HIS A 196 9.64 -12.21 7.12
N GLU A 197 8.44 -12.75 7.38
CA GLU A 197 8.12 -14.16 7.09
C GLU A 197 7.76 -14.39 5.60
N GLU A 198 6.95 -13.48 5.01
CA GLU A 198 6.46 -13.64 3.63
C GLU A 198 7.23 -12.80 2.62
N LYS A 199 8.22 -12.02 3.06
CA LYS A 199 8.95 -11.06 2.21
C LYS A 199 8.02 -10.07 1.49
N MET A 200 6.90 -9.73 2.15
CA MET A 200 5.95 -8.76 1.63
C MET A 200 6.58 -7.36 1.66
N THR A 201 6.53 -6.68 0.53
CA THR A 201 7.01 -5.30 0.40
C THR A 201 5.95 -4.33 0.88
N PHE A 202 6.32 -3.40 1.76
CA PHE A 202 5.46 -2.32 2.23
C PHE A 202 6.07 -0.96 1.91
N ILE A 203 5.26 -0.07 1.35
CA ILE A 203 5.61 1.33 1.11
C ILE A 203 4.58 2.20 1.85
N PHE A 204 5.03 2.85 2.90
CA PHE A 204 4.18 3.71 3.74
C PHE A 204 4.31 5.17 3.34
N SER A 205 3.22 5.91 3.45
CA SER A 205 3.21 7.37 3.59
C SER A 205 2.73 7.70 4.98
N THR A 206 3.55 8.28 5.84
CA THR A 206 3.13 8.61 7.21
C THR A 206 4.07 9.62 7.88
N HIS A 207 3.55 10.26 8.92
CA HIS A 207 4.32 11.06 9.88
C HIS A 207 4.43 10.35 11.26
N ASP A 208 3.92 9.12 11.38
CA ASP A 208 3.96 8.35 12.63
C ASP A 208 5.36 7.82 12.93
N VAL A 209 5.96 8.32 14.01
CA VAL A 209 7.30 7.92 14.47
C VAL A 209 7.40 6.41 14.75
N ARG A 210 6.29 5.74 15.12
CA ARG A 210 6.26 4.31 15.38
C ARG A 210 6.52 3.50 14.10
N VAL A 211 5.97 3.94 12.97
CA VAL A 211 6.22 3.35 11.65
C VAL A 211 7.65 3.61 11.22
N MET A 212 8.13 4.86 11.39
CA MET A 212 9.51 5.25 11.04
C MET A 212 10.57 4.43 11.79
N LYS A 213 10.34 4.14 13.09
CA LYS A 213 11.27 3.33 13.90
C LYS A 213 11.40 1.88 13.43
N ARG A 214 10.41 1.34 12.76
CA ARG A 214 10.38 -0.03 12.22
C ARG A 214 10.83 -0.11 10.76
N ALA A 215 10.96 1.05 10.11
CA ALA A 215 11.35 1.13 8.71
C ALA A 215 12.81 0.70 8.50
N HIS A 216 13.04 -0.09 7.44
CA HIS A 216 14.38 -0.39 6.96
C HIS A 216 14.91 0.67 6.00
N ARG A 217 14.03 1.55 5.53
CA ARG A 217 14.35 2.64 4.61
C ARG A 217 13.42 3.81 4.84
N VAL A 218 13.99 5.00 4.95
CA VAL A 218 13.26 6.26 5.13
C VAL A 218 13.57 7.18 3.96
N ILE A 219 12.53 7.62 3.26
CA ILE A 219 12.59 8.52 2.11
C ILE A 219 11.93 9.84 2.52
N THR A 220 12.66 10.94 2.47
CA THR A 220 12.10 12.26 2.79
C THR A 220 11.69 12.98 1.52
N LEU A 221 10.41 13.38 1.47
CA LEU A 221 9.82 14.13 0.36
C LEU A 221 9.47 15.54 0.82
N GLU A 222 9.99 16.56 0.15
CA GLU A 222 9.68 17.98 0.37
C GLU A 222 9.38 18.65 -0.97
N ASP A 223 8.29 19.39 -1.06
CA ASP A 223 7.84 20.11 -2.26
C ASP A 223 7.89 19.25 -3.55
N GLY A 224 7.49 17.99 -3.41
CA GLY A 224 7.46 17.02 -4.52
C GLY A 224 8.83 16.48 -4.92
N ILE A 225 9.90 16.75 -4.17
CA ILE A 225 11.28 16.33 -4.46
C ILE A 225 11.75 15.37 -3.36
N VAL A 226 12.49 14.32 -3.73
CA VAL A 226 13.18 13.45 -2.77
C VAL A 226 14.44 14.15 -2.30
N VAL A 227 14.46 14.56 -1.01
CA VAL A 227 15.61 15.26 -0.40
C VAL A 227 16.55 14.30 0.33
N SER A 228 16.06 13.14 0.79
CA SER A 228 16.93 12.05 1.30
C SER A 228 16.30 10.68 1.04
N ASP A 229 17.14 9.65 0.98
CA ASP A 229 16.78 8.25 0.82
C ASP A 229 17.80 7.40 1.59
N GLU A 230 17.45 7.02 2.82
CA GLU A 230 18.35 6.42 3.78
C GLU A 230 17.93 4.98 4.11
N LYS A 231 18.85 4.02 3.92
CA LYS A 231 18.67 2.65 4.43
C LYS A 231 19.07 2.63 5.90
N MET A 232 18.14 2.21 6.74
CA MET A 232 18.38 2.05 8.17
C MET A 232 19.11 0.71 8.40
N ILE A 233 20.28 0.79 9.02
CA ILE A 233 21.04 -0.42 9.44
C ILE A 233 20.47 -0.83 10.81
N ASN A 234 19.67 -1.88 10.83
CA ASN A 234 19.22 -2.53 12.07
C ASN A 234 20.19 -3.66 12.45
#